data_64fa8ca01b4aa56745beff983ee6aa32
#
_entry.id   64fa8ca01b4aa56745beff983ee6aa32
#
_cell.length_a   1.000
_cell.length_b   1.000
_cell.length_c   1.000
_cell.angle_alpha   90.00
_cell.angle_beta   90.00
_cell.angle_gamma   90.00
#
_symmetry.space_group_name_H-M   'P 1'
#
loop_
_entity.id
_entity.type
_entity.pdbx_description
1 polymer ?
#
loop_
_entity_poly.entity_id
_entity_poly.type
_entity_poly.pdbx_seq_one_letter_code
_entity_poly.pdbx_strand_id
1 'polypeptide(L)'
;MAVKALFADQRTDGGFAPSWAPNYSSLDATCFRLTQAEQIGVSGSEAALVRTVRFLTQRQRLDGSWEEDETVAATAPVWAQPGNMAARLYLTANCGFWMATYGGVDSAIRAADYLRNHLEPDGRLPSFLHTHWLAAGLWHRLGHGGLSRRVLSCLAARLPDMTAGNLTWLLTTLLSSGVPASDSLVQAASSMLERYQNPDGHWTSDDGPEYDVHCTLEALRVLSLTSTTSTWKGPLN
;
A
#
# COMPACT_ATOMS: atom_id res chain seq x y z
N MET A 1 1.03 5.03 24.09
CA MET A 1 -0.17 4.17 24.15
C MET A 1 -0.54 3.60 22.78
N ALA A 2 -0.63 4.38 21.72
CA ALA A 2 -1.06 3.93 20.37
C ALA A 2 -0.22 2.78 19.80
N VAL A 3 1.11 2.87 19.81
CA VAL A 3 2.01 1.82 19.29
C VAL A 3 1.80 0.48 20.00
N LYS A 4 1.69 0.48 21.34
CA LYS A 4 1.45 -0.75 22.10
C LYS A 4 0.10 -1.39 21.75
N ALA A 5 -0.93 -0.60 21.54
CA ALA A 5 -2.25 -1.10 21.15
C ALA A 5 -2.22 -1.68 19.71
N LEU A 6 -1.51 -1.01 18.80
CA LEU A 6 -1.39 -1.45 17.40
C LEU A 6 -0.77 -2.86 17.27
N PHE A 7 0.21 -3.19 18.12
CA PHE A 7 0.92 -4.46 18.08
C PHE A 7 0.49 -5.46 19.17
N ALA A 8 -0.64 -5.21 19.86
CA ALA A 8 -1.08 -6.04 20.99
C ALA A 8 -1.42 -7.48 20.58
N ASP A 9 -1.89 -7.68 19.36
CA ASP A 9 -2.27 -8.97 18.76
C ASP A 9 -1.18 -9.57 17.85
N GLN A 10 0.06 -9.00 17.88
CA GLN A 10 1.18 -9.56 17.13
C GLN A 10 1.49 -10.98 17.62
N ARG A 11 1.54 -11.93 16.68
CA ARG A 11 1.85 -13.33 16.95
C ARG A 11 3.35 -13.52 17.22
N THR A 12 3.69 -14.68 17.76
CA THR A 12 5.09 -15.01 18.15
C THR A 12 6.06 -15.06 16.97
N ASP A 13 5.56 -15.34 15.76
CA ASP A 13 6.32 -15.32 14.51
C ASP A 13 6.53 -13.90 13.94
N GLY A 14 5.87 -12.90 14.51
CA GLY A 14 5.94 -11.49 14.07
C GLY A 14 4.86 -11.05 13.11
N GLY A 15 4.01 -11.98 12.63
CA GLY A 15 2.88 -11.70 11.75
C GLY A 15 1.60 -11.37 12.50
N PHE A 16 0.51 -11.16 11.74
CA PHE A 16 -0.83 -10.88 12.25
C PHE A 16 -1.87 -11.76 11.59
N ALA A 17 -2.89 -12.15 12.37
CA ALA A 17 -3.96 -12.98 11.88
C ALA A 17 -5.04 -12.14 11.18
N PRO A 18 -5.56 -12.59 10.02
CA PRO A 18 -6.75 -12.00 9.39
C PRO A 18 -8.03 -12.56 10.03
N SER A 19 -9.16 -11.88 9.82
CA SER A 19 -10.46 -12.35 10.30
C SER A 19 -10.90 -13.68 9.68
N TRP A 20 -10.53 -13.91 8.41
CA TRP A 20 -10.87 -15.12 7.67
C TRP A 20 -10.00 -16.36 8.03
N ALA A 21 -8.90 -16.18 8.78
CA ALA A 21 -8.05 -17.27 9.30
C ALA A 21 -7.41 -16.86 10.66
N PRO A 22 -8.16 -16.90 11.77
CA PRO A 22 -7.70 -16.36 13.07
C PRO A 22 -6.46 -17.04 13.66
N ASN A 23 -6.19 -18.28 13.23
CA ASN A 23 -5.05 -19.07 13.72
C ASN A 23 -3.81 -19.02 12.78
N TYR A 24 -3.86 -18.20 11.75
CA TYR A 24 -2.82 -18.08 10.72
C TYR A 24 -2.22 -16.67 10.70
N SER A 25 -0.91 -16.56 10.50
CA SER A 25 -0.24 -15.26 10.25
C SER A 25 -0.22 -14.98 8.76
N SER A 26 -1.07 -14.07 8.31
CA SER A 26 -1.24 -13.70 6.91
C SER A 26 -0.27 -12.58 6.50
N LEU A 27 0.20 -12.64 5.26
CA LEU A 27 0.98 -11.58 4.62
C LEU A 27 0.14 -10.29 4.49
N ASP A 28 -1.10 -10.43 4.01
CA ASP A 28 -2.01 -9.32 3.80
C ASP A 28 -2.36 -8.59 5.10
N ALA A 29 -2.80 -9.34 6.13
CA ALA A 29 -3.10 -8.76 7.46
C ALA A 29 -1.86 -8.11 8.09
N THR A 30 -0.68 -8.68 7.84
CA THR A 30 0.59 -8.13 8.33
C THR A 30 0.92 -6.82 7.61
N CYS A 31 0.75 -6.74 6.29
CA CYS A 31 0.91 -5.50 5.53
C CYS A 31 -0.10 -4.43 5.95
N PHE A 32 -1.34 -4.81 6.26
CA PHE A 32 -2.33 -3.87 6.80
C PHE A 32 -1.88 -3.24 8.13
N ARG A 33 -1.26 -4.00 9.03
CA ARG A 33 -0.65 -3.44 10.26
C ARG A 33 0.51 -2.49 9.96
N LEU A 34 1.30 -2.73 8.91
CA LEU A 34 2.36 -1.81 8.48
C LEU A 34 1.79 -0.51 7.94
N THR A 35 0.65 -0.54 7.23
CA THR A 35 -0.09 0.67 6.83
C THR A 35 -0.48 1.50 8.06
N GLN A 36 -1.08 0.87 9.06
CA GLN A 36 -1.48 1.54 10.30
C GLN A 36 -0.26 2.09 11.07
N ALA A 37 0.86 1.36 11.07
CA ALA A 37 2.10 1.82 11.69
C ALA A 37 2.67 3.06 11.00
N GLU A 38 2.61 3.13 9.67
CA GLU A 38 3.01 4.30 8.89
C GLU A 38 2.10 5.50 9.20
N GLN A 39 0.79 5.30 9.24
CA GLN A 39 -0.20 6.35 9.54
C GLN A 39 0.04 7.05 10.89
N ILE A 40 0.50 6.32 11.89
CA ILE A 40 0.81 6.87 13.23
C ILE A 40 2.30 7.17 13.44
N GLY A 41 3.12 7.08 12.40
CA GLY A 41 4.53 7.45 12.43
C GLY A 41 5.41 6.53 13.31
N VAL A 42 5.15 5.22 13.30
CA VAL A 42 5.97 4.26 14.06
C VAL A 42 7.38 4.21 13.50
N SER A 43 8.37 4.36 14.39
CA SER A 43 9.79 4.27 14.01
C SER A 43 10.14 2.85 13.51
N GLY A 44 10.97 2.77 12.46
CA GLY A 44 11.51 1.50 11.95
C GLY A 44 12.32 0.69 12.99
N SER A 45 12.80 1.33 14.06
CA SER A 45 13.51 0.69 15.18
C SER A 45 12.59 0.09 16.25
N GLU A 46 11.26 0.26 16.15
CA GLU A 46 10.32 -0.36 17.10
C GLU A 46 10.44 -1.89 17.05
N ALA A 47 10.63 -2.53 18.18
CA ALA A 47 10.90 -3.96 18.27
C ALA A 47 9.80 -4.83 17.64
N ALA A 48 8.54 -4.42 17.76
CA ALA A 48 7.42 -5.11 17.13
C ALA A 48 7.51 -5.04 15.59
N LEU A 49 7.88 -3.88 15.06
CA LEU A 49 8.03 -3.66 13.62
C LEU A 49 9.23 -4.45 13.06
N VAL A 50 10.33 -4.51 13.80
CA VAL A 50 11.49 -5.35 13.43
C VAL A 50 11.09 -6.84 13.32
N ARG A 51 10.24 -7.34 14.24
CA ARG A 51 9.72 -8.71 14.15
C ARG A 51 8.83 -8.90 12.91
N THR A 52 8.00 -7.90 12.58
CA THR A 52 7.16 -7.93 11.37
C THR A 52 8.00 -7.99 10.09
N VAL A 53 9.03 -7.17 9.97
CA VAL A 53 9.97 -7.21 8.83
C VAL A 53 10.66 -8.57 8.72
N ARG A 54 11.09 -9.15 9.85
CA ARG A 54 11.67 -10.50 9.88
C ARG A 54 10.69 -11.56 9.41
N PHE A 55 9.42 -11.51 9.86
CA PHE A 55 8.36 -12.42 9.42
C PHE A 55 8.21 -12.37 7.89
N LEU A 56 8.07 -11.17 7.30
CA LEU A 56 7.96 -11.02 5.86
C LEU A 56 9.19 -11.54 5.13
N THR A 57 10.41 -11.26 5.64
CA THR A 57 11.65 -11.79 5.04
C THR A 57 11.66 -13.31 4.99
N GLN A 58 11.24 -13.98 6.06
CA GLN A 58 11.22 -15.44 6.15
C GLN A 58 10.16 -16.09 5.26
N ARG A 59 9.10 -15.35 4.91
CA ARG A 59 8.01 -15.81 4.05
C ARG A 59 8.25 -15.52 2.56
N GLN A 60 9.31 -14.79 2.20
CA GLN A 60 9.65 -14.54 0.81
C GLN A 60 10.13 -15.83 0.13
N ARG A 61 9.57 -16.14 -1.04
CA ARG A 61 9.97 -17.27 -1.88
C ARG A 61 11.31 -17.00 -2.56
N LEU A 62 11.96 -18.05 -3.03
CA LEU A 62 13.27 -17.95 -3.70
C LEU A 62 13.22 -17.11 -4.97
N ASP A 63 12.09 -17.09 -5.67
CA ASP A 63 11.87 -16.27 -6.87
C ASP A 63 11.61 -14.78 -6.56
N GLY A 64 11.57 -14.40 -5.29
CA GLY A 64 11.32 -13.02 -4.84
C GLY A 64 9.86 -12.70 -4.57
N SER A 65 8.93 -13.62 -4.88
CA SER A 65 7.51 -13.42 -4.66
C SER A 65 7.07 -13.70 -3.22
N TRP A 66 5.84 -13.27 -2.89
CA TRP A 66 5.09 -13.69 -1.71
C TRP A 66 3.75 -14.28 -2.10
N GLU A 67 3.34 -15.27 -1.35
CA GLU A 67 2.08 -15.98 -1.52
C GLU A 67 1.66 -16.55 -0.18
N GLU A 68 0.35 -16.54 0.13
CA GLU A 68 -0.15 -17.21 1.33
C GLU A 68 0.05 -18.72 1.23
N ASP A 69 0.06 -19.38 2.38
CA ASP A 69 0.25 -20.83 2.45
C ASP A 69 -0.98 -21.58 1.96
N GLU A 70 -0.76 -22.74 1.30
CA GLU A 70 -1.83 -23.61 0.78
C GLU A 70 -2.81 -24.07 1.86
N THR A 71 -2.41 -24.11 3.12
CA THR A 71 -3.27 -24.47 4.25
C THR A 71 -4.46 -23.54 4.45
N VAL A 72 -4.42 -22.33 3.91
CA VAL A 72 -5.53 -21.36 3.98
C VAL A 72 -6.34 -21.26 2.68
N ALA A 73 -6.08 -22.09 1.67
CA ALA A 73 -6.75 -22.03 0.38
C ALA A 73 -8.28 -22.08 0.46
N ALA A 74 -8.83 -22.82 1.44
CA ALA A 74 -10.28 -22.95 1.60
C ALA A 74 -10.97 -21.68 2.18
N THR A 75 -10.23 -20.80 2.84
CA THR A 75 -10.79 -19.63 3.55
C THR A 75 -10.25 -18.31 3.03
N ALA A 76 -9.13 -18.33 2.30
CA ALA A 76 -8.49 -17.13 1.78
C ALA A 76 -9.39 -16.41 0.77
N PRO A 77 -9.53 -15.08 0.89
CA PRO A 77 -10.24 -14.27 -0.10
C PRO A 77 -9.45 -14.23 -1.42
N VAL A 78 -10.11 -13.80 -2.50
CA VAL A 78 -9.56 -13.84 -3.86
C VAL A 78 -8.19 -13.14 -3.99
N TRP A 79 -7.97 -12.05 -3.23
CA TRP A 79 -6.71 -11.29 -3.26
C TRP A 79 -5.58 -11.92 -2.45
N ALA A 80 -5.87 -12.94 -1.65
CA ALA A 80 -4.91 -13.69 -0.84
C ALA A 80 -4.90 -15.20 -1.19
N GLN A 81 -5.59 -15.58 -2.29
CA GLN A 81 -5.77 -16.98 -2.68
C GLN A 81 -4.46 -17.64 -3.10
N PRO A 82 -3.99 -18.69 -2.42
CA PRO A 82 -2.82 -19.48 -2.84
C PRO A 82 -3.04 -20.06 -4.26
N GLY A 83 -1.96 -20.16 -5.03
CA GLY A 83 -1.99 -20.63 -6.42
C GLY A 83 -2.53 -19.61 -7.43
N ASN A 84 -3.12 -18.50 -7.01
CA ASN A 84 -3.64 -17.46 -7.88
C ASN A 84 -2.54 -16.44 -8.24
N MET A 85 -2.23 -16.30 -9.53
CA MET A 85 -1.18 -15.38 -10.00
C MET A 85 -1.49 -13.91 -9.65
N ALA A 86 -2.75 -13.47 -9.78
CA ALA A 86 -3.13 -12.09 -9.46
C ALA A 86 -2.93 -11.79 -7.97
N ALA A 87 -3.29 -12.73 -7.08
CA ALA A 87 -3.06 -12.63 -5.65
C ALA A 87 -1.56 -12.63 -5.30
N ARG A 88 -0.77 -13.48 -5.95
CA ARG A 88 0.69 -13.53 -5.78
C ARG A 88 1.34 -12.20 -6.17
N LEU A 89 0.95 -11.61 -7.30
CA LEU A 89 1.46 -10.31 -7.72
C LEU A 89 1.06 -9.20 -6.74
N TYR A 90 -0.18 -9.22 -6.25
CA TYR A 90 -0.63 -8.26 -5.24
C TYR A 90 0.16 -8.39 -3.93
N LEU A 91 0.26 -9.59 -3.37
CA LEU A 91 1.00 -9.81 -2.13
C LEU A 91 2.49 -9.47 -2.29
N THR A 92 3.07 -9.76 -3.47
CA THR A 92 4.46 -9.38 -3.77
C THR A 92 4.65 -7.87 -3.82
N ALA A 93 3.73 -7.14 -4.46
CA ALA A 93 3.78 -5.68 -4.49
C ALA A 93 3.59 -5.08 -3.09
N ASN A 94 2.64 -5.60 -2.31
CA ASN A 94 2.32 -5.13 -0.98
C ASN A 94 3.48 -5.38 0.00
N CYS A 95 3.95 -6.62 0.11
CA CYS A 95 5.11 -6.95 0.94
C CYS A 95 6.37 -6.19 0.50
N GLY A 96 6.66 -6.17 -0.80
CA GLY A 96 7.83 -5.46 -1.36
C GLY A 96 7.84 -3.98 -1.03
N PHE A 97 6.68 -3.31 -1.14
CA PHE A 97 6.51 -1.90 -0.78
C PHE A 97 6.84 -1.64 0.69
N TRP A 98 6.31 -2.46 1.60
CA TRP A 98 6.58 -2.31 3.03
C TRP A 98 8.00 -2.70 3.42
N MET A 99 8.60 -3.69 2.75
CA MET A 99 10.00 -4.02 2.93
C MET A 99 10.90 -2.85 2.52
N ALA A 100 10.61 -2.17 1.40
CA ALA A 100 11.34 -0.96 0.99
C ALA A 100 11.16 0.20 1.97
N THR A 101 10.00 0.27 2.65
CA THR A 101 9.68 1.32 3.63
C THR A 101 10.42 1.10 4.95
N TYR A 102 10.51 -0.14 5.43
CA TYR A 102 10.99 -0.46 6.77
C TYR A 102 12.34 -1.20 6.81
N GLY A 103 13.16 -1.08 5.75
CA GLY A 103 14.56 -1.48 5.75
C GLY A 103 14.86 -2.89 5.24
N GLY A 104 13.88 -3.62 4.74
CA GLY A 104 14.07 -4.94 4.11
C GLY A 104 14.53 -4.82 2.63
N VAL A 105 15.56 -4.04 2.35
CA VAL A 105 15.96 -3.63 1.00
C VAL A 105 16.22 -4.79 0.07
N ASP A 106 16.96 -5.81 0.48
CA ASP A 106 17.25 -6.99 -0.36
C ASP A 106 15.98 -7.73 -0.80
N SER A 107 15.02 -7.87 0.12
CA SER A 107 13.71 -8.46 -0.18
C SER A 107 12.89 -7.58 -1.13
N ALA A 108 12.95 -6.27 -0.94
CA ALA A 108 12.27 -5.31 -1.81
C ALA A 108 12.83 -5.34 -3.24
N ILE A 109 14.16 -5.46 -3.40
CA ILE A 109 14.81 -5.58 -4.73
C ILE A 109 14.32 -6.85 -5.44
N ARG A 110 14.33 -8.01 -4.76
CA ARG A 110 13.85 -9.27 -5.36
C ARG A 110 12.38 -9.19 -5.77
N ALA A 111 11.53 -8.55 -4.93
CA ALA A 111 10.13 -8.31 -5.26
C ALA A 111 9.97 -7.41 -6.51
N ALA A 112 10.74 -6.33 -6.58
CA ALA A 112 10.73 -5.42 -7.72
C ALA A 112 11.14 -6.12 -9.03
N ASP A 113 12.13 -7.02 -8.97
CA ASP A 113 12.55 -7.83 -10.11
C ASP A 113 11.48 -8.86 -10.53
N TYR A 114 10.86 -9.53 -9.54
CA TYR A 114 9.75 -10.43 -9.82
C TYR A 114 8.59 -9.70 -10.54
N LEU A 115 8.15 -8.56 -10.01
CA LEU A 115 7.08 -7.76 -10.61
C LEU A 115 7.45 -7.23 -12.00
N ARG A 116 8.71 -6.84 -12.22
CA ARG A 116 9.20 -6.37 -13.53
C ARG A 116 9.01 -7.44 -14.62
N ASN A 117 9.22 -8.71 -14.30
CA ASN A 117 9.07 -9.81 -15.25
C ASN A 117 7.60 -10.06 -15.67
N HIS A 118 6.64 -9.50 -14.92
CA HIS A 118 5.20 -9.59 -15.20
C HIS A 118 4.59 -8.27 -15.69
N LEU A 119 5.42 -7.22 -15.82
CA LEU A 119 4.94 -5.90 -16.25
C LEU A 119 4.75 -5.88 -17.77
N GLU A 120 3.53 -5.70 -18.21
CA GLU A 120 3.16 -5.57 -19.61
C GLU A 120 3.69 -4.28 -20.26
N PRO A 121 3.86 -4.22 -21.58
CA PRO A 121 4.39 -3.03 -22.27
C PRO A 121 3.60 -1.74 -22.03
N ASP A 122 2.32 -1.82 -21.78
CA ASP A 122 1.42 -0.69 -21.49
C ASP A 122 1.39 -0.26 -20.03
N GLY A 123 2.19 -0.89 -19.16
CA GLY A 123 2.29 -0.58 -17.75
C GLY A 123 1.31 -1.33 -16.85
N ARG A 124 0.56 -2.28 -17.39
CA ARG A 124 -0.31 -3.15 -16.60
C ARG A 124 0.46 -4.30 -15.95
N LEU A 125 -0.04 -4.71 -14.81
CA LEU A 125 0.26 -6.00 -14.18
C LEU A 125 -1.02 -6.85 -14.24
N PRO A 126 -0.95 -8.16 -14.57
CA PRO A 126 -2.14 -9.03 -14.63
C PRO A 126 -2.66 -9.34 -13.22
N SER A 127 -3.11 -8.31 -12.51
CA SER A 127 -3.48 -8.34 -11.10
C SER A 127 -4.51 -7.24 -10.77
N PHE A 128 -4.82 -7.09 -9.49
CA PHE A 128 -5.76 -6.10 -8.98
C PHE A 128 -5.24 -4.66 -9.16
N LEU A 129 -6.15 -3.70 -9.10
CA LEU A 129 -5.82 -2.28 -9.22
C LEU A 129 -4.76 -1.84 -8.18
N HIS A 130 -4.91 -2.30 -6.95
CA HIS A 130 -4.01 -2.02 -5.83
C HIS A 130 -2.55 -2.42 -6.10
N THR A 131 -2.34 -3.51 -6.82
CA THR A 131 -1.01 -3.99 -7.21
C THR A 131 -0.22 -2.92 -7.96
N HIS A 132 -0.88 -2.13 -8.80
CA HIS A 132 -0.24 -1.13 -9.65
C HIS A 132 0.36 0.01 -8.83
N TRP A 133 -0.38 0.63 -7.89
CA TRP A 133 0.21 1.72 -7.12
C TRP A 133 1.23 1.25 -6.10
N LEU A 134 1.06 0.05 -5.50
CA LEU A 134 2.07 -0.54 -4.63
C LEU A 134 3.37 -0.82 -5.39
N ALA A 135 3.29 -1.39 -6.60
CA ALA A 135 4.45 -1.62 -7.46
C ALA A 135 5.09 -0.31 -7.91
N ALA A 136 4.30 0.70 -8.30
CA ALA A 136 4.82 2.02 -8.68
C ALA A 136 5.56 2.68 -7.51
N GLY A 137 5.00 2.61 -6.29
CA GLY A 137 5.64 3.11 -5.06
C GLY A 137 6.92 2.36 -4.72
N LEU A 138 6.92 1.03 -4.81
CA LEU A 138 8.10 0.20 -4.63
C LEU A 138 9.22 0.60 -5.60
N TRP A 139 8.94 0.65 -6.90
CA TRP A 139 9.92 1.04 -7.91
C TRP A 139 10.40 2.47 -7.74
N HIS A 140 9.52 3.40 -7.33
CA HIS A 140 9.92 4.77 -7.04
C HIS A 140 10.95 4.82 -5.90
N ARG A 141 10.68 4.15 -4.78
CA ARG A 141 11.59 4.07 -3.63
C ARG A 141 12.95 3.44 -3.96
N LEU A 142 12.97 2.47 -4.86
CA LEU A 142 14.20 1.79 -5.29
C LEU A 142 14.94 2.54 -6.42
N GLY A 143 14.47 3.73 -6.83
CA GLY A 143 15.10 4.53 -7.88
C GLY A 143 14.81 4.05 -9.31
N HIS A 144 13.88 3.11 -9.50
CA HIS A 144 13.47 2.61 -10.82
C HIS A 144 12.40 3.50 -11.46
N GLY A 145 12.68 4.80 -11.59
CA GLY A 145 11.74 5.82 -12.04
C GLY A 145 11.10 5.57 -13.40
N GLY A 146 11.75 4.84 -14.31
CA GLY A 146 11.18 4.45 -15.60
C GLY A 146 10.03 3.46 -15.47
N LEU A 147 10.17 2.43 -14.60
CA LEU A 147 9.13 1.44 -14.32
C LEU A 147 7.96 2.10 -13.58
N SER A 148 8.27 2.90 -12.55
CA SER A 148 7.25 3.65 -11.81
C SER A 148 6.39 4.51 -12.73
N ARG A 149 7.01 5.39 -13.55
CA ARG A 149 6.27 6.26 -14.49
C ARG A 149 5.38 5.49 -15.46
N ARG A 150 5.82 4.33 -15.94
CA ARG A 150 5.02 3.49 -16.84
C ARG A 150 3.72 3.02 -16.21
N VAL A 151 3.80 2.58 -14.96
CA VAL A 151 2.61 2.19 -14.18
C VAL A 151 1.76 3.39 -13.79
N LEU A 152 2.37 4.53 -13.40
CA LEU A 152 1.63 5.76 -13.12
C LEU A 152 0.84 6.25 -14.33
N SER A 153 1.39 6.12 -15.55
CA SER A 153 0.65 6.45 -16.78
C SER A 153 -0.57 5.52 -16.99
N CYS A 154 -0.43 4.22 -16.69
CA CYS A 154 -1.55 3.28 -16.73
C CYS A 154 -2.62 3.66 -15.68
N LEU A 155 -2.21 4.01 -14.46
CA LEU A 155 -3.12 4.44 -13.39
C LEU A 155 -3.85 5.74 -13.74
N ALA A 156 -3.18 6.70 -14.39
CA ALA A 156 -3.81 7.95 -14.82
C ALA A 156 -5.02 7.70 -15.76
N ALA A 157 -4.91 6.73 -16.65
CA ALA A 157 -6.02 6.34 -17.52
C ALA A 157 -7.18 5.66 -16.76
N ARG A 158 -6.93 5.15 -15.55
CA ARG A 158 -7.91 4.45 -14.69
C ARG A 158 -8.54 5.35 -13.63
N LEU A 159 -8.05 6.60 -13.47
CA LEU A 159 -8.59 7.53 -12.47
C LEU A 159 -10.11 7.67 -12.51
N PRO A 160 -10.77 7.82 -13.69
CA PRO A 160 -12.23 7.99 -13.73
C PRO A 160 -13.03 6.84 -13.13
N ASP A 161 -12.43 5.65 -13.04
CA ASP A 161 -13.08 4.43 -12.52
C ASP A 161 -12.79 4.22 -11.02
N MET A 162 -12.00 5.12 -10.38
CA MET A 162 -11.59 4.97 -8.99
C MET A 162 -12.61 5.58 -8.04
N THR A 163 -12.85 4.89 -6.94
CA THR A 163 -13.68 5.35 -5.83
C THR A 163 -12.88 6.25 -4.87
N ALA A 164 -13.53 6.86 -3.89
CA ALA A 164 -12.86 7.64 -2.86
C ALA A 164 -11.83 6.80 -2.08
N GLY A 165 -12.18 5.57 -1.72
CA GLY A 165 -11.28 4.61 -1.07
C GLY A 165 -10.04 4.31 -1.92
N ASN A 166 -10.23 4.04 -3.22
CA ASN A 166 -9.13 3.78 -4.15
C ASN A 166 -8.20 5.00 -4.29
N LEU A 167 -8.76 6.21 -4.44
CA LEU A 167 -7.98 7.45 -4.55
C LEU A 167 -7.17 7.72 -3.29
N THR A 168 -7.78 7.52 -2.13
CA THR A 168 -7.14 7.71 -0.84
C THR A 168 -5.95 6.77 -0.67
N TRP A 169 -6.11 5.49 -1.00
CA TRP A 169 -5.04 4.51 -0.91
C TRP A 169 -3.93 4.74 -1.94
N LEU A 170 -4.30 5.07 -3.19
CA LEU A 170 -3.34 5.49 -4.22
C LEU A 170 -2.48 6.66 -3.73
N LEU A 171 -3.11 7.74 -3.25
CA LEU A 171 -2.42 8.94 -2.77
C LEU A 171 -1.53 8.64 -1.57
N THR A 172 -2.03 7.88 -0.58
CA THR A 172 -1.23 7.47 0.59
C THR A 172 0.03 6.72 0.13
N THR A 173 -0.10 5.75 -0.78
CA THR A 173 1.04 4.96 -1.26
C THR A 173 2.04 5.81 -2.04
N LEU A 174 1.59 6.67 -2.94
CA LEU A 174 2.48 7.49 -3.75
C LEU A 174 3.22 8.54 -2.91
N LEU A 175 2.50 9.27 -2.05
CA LEU A 175 3.10 10.29 -1.19
C LEU A 175 4.09 9.68 -0.19
N SER A 176 3.73 8.57 0.45
CA SER A 176 4.65 7.88 1.35
C SER A 176 5.86 7.29 0.63
N SER A 177 5.77 7.01 -0.68
CA SER A 177 6.91 6.58 -1.50
C SER A 177 7.87 7.71 -1.85
N GLY A 178 7.49 8.96 -1.63
CA GLY A 178 8.26 10.13 -2.03
C GLY A 178 7.94 10.64 -3.46
N VAL A 179 6.84 10.15 -4.07
CA VAL A 179 6.32 10.78 -5.30
C VAL A 179 5.89 12.21 -4.94
N PRO A 180 6.37 13.24 -5.67
CA PRO A 180 6.07 14.62 -5.32
C PRO A 180 4.57 14.92 -5.35
N ALA A 181 4.08 15.74 -4.42
CA ALA A 181 2.71 16.24 -4.45
C ALA A 181 2.39 17.03 -5.72
N SER A 182 3.41 17.56 -6.41
CA SER A 182 3.28 18.26 -7.72
C SER A 182 3.19 17.30 -8.92
N ASP A 183 3.31 15.98 -8.72
CA ASP A 183 3.13 15.01 -9.80
C ASP A 183 1.71 15.11 -10.37
N SER A 184 1.58 15.03 -11.70
CA SER A 184 0.31 15.23 -12.39
C SER A 184 -0.78 14.23 -11.99
N LEU A 185 -0.40 12.96 -11.73
CA LEU A 185 -1.34 11.95 -11.25
C LEU A 185 -1.80 12.26 -9.83
N VAL A 186 -0.86 12.65 -8.94
CA VAL A 186 -1.17 13.03 -7.55
C VAL A 186 -2.15 14.22 -7.54
N GLN A 187 -1.90 15.25 -8.33
CA GLN A 187 -2.79 16.43 -8.44
C GLN A 187 -4.18 16.06 -8.98
N ALA A 188 -4.23 15.25 -10.04
CA ALA A 188 -5.50 14.81 -10.62
C ALA A 188 -6.30 13.92 -9.64
N ALA A 189 -5.64 13.00 -8.95
CA ALA A 189 -6.27 12.14 -7.95
C ALA A 189 -6.79 12.95 -6.74
N SER A 190 -6.00 13.93 -6.25
CA SER A 190 -6.41 14.82 -5.16
C SER A 190 -7.63 15.65 -5.53
N SER A 191 -7.60 16.29 -6.71
CA SER A 191 -8.76 17.08 -7.19
C SER A 191 -10.00 16.21 -7.40
N MET A 192 -9.83 14.94 -7.75
CA MET A 192 -10.95 14.01 -7.89
C MET A 192 -11.50 13.59 -6.52
N LEU A 193 -10.61 13.32 -5.56
CA LEU A 193 -10.99 12.99 -4.18
C LEU A 193 -11.75 14.13 -3.52
N GLU A 194 -11.33 15.42 -3.72
CA GLU A 194 -12.06 16.59 -3.25
C GLU A 194 -13.50 16.63 -3.79
N ARG A 195 -13.69 16.32 -5.09
CA ARG A 195 -15.04 16.28 -5.70
C ARG A 195 -15.94 15.16 -5.19
N TYR A 196 -15.37 14.11 -4.58
CA TYR A 196 -16.12 12.99 -4.01
C TYR A 196 -16.57 13.24 -2.57
N GLN A 197 -16.18 14.39 -1.98
CA GLN A 197 -16.68 14.76 -0.67
C GLN A 197 -18.18 14.96 -0.66
N ASN A 198 -18.87 14.30 0.24
CA ASN A 198 -20.30 14.48 0.44
C ASN A 198 -20.61 15.89 1.02
N PRO A 199 -21.84 16.42 0.83
CA PRO A 199 -22.21 17.74 1.33
C PRO A 199 -22.06 17.92 2.85
N ASP A 200 -22.10 16.84 3.62
CA ASP A 200 -21.90 16.82 5.10
C ASP A 200 -20.42 16.66 5.49
N GLY A 201 -19.49 16.62 4.50
CA GLY A 201 -18.06 16.66 4.71
C GLY A 201 -17.38 15.30 4.82
N HIS A 202 -18.08 14.18 4.79
CA HIS A 202 -17.46 12.85 4.81
C HIS A 202 -17.17 12.29 3.42
N TRP A 203 -16.38 11.20 3.35
CA TRP A 203 -16.20 10.35 2.17
C TRP A 203 -16.74 8.95 2.45
N THR A 204 -17.53 8.44 1.50
CA THR A 204 -18.12 7.09 1.59
C THR A 204 -17.05 6.03 1.31
N SER A 205 -17.01 4.99 2.12
CA SER A 205 -16.16 3.82 1.95
C SER A 205 -16.82 2.77 1.05
N ASP A 206 -16.01 2.08 0.25
CA ASP A 206 -16.44 0.93 -0.56
C ASP A 206 -16.68 -0.33 0.29
N ASP A 207 -16.09 -0.36 1.48
CA ASP A 207 -16.14 -1.52 2.40
C ASP A 207 -17.37 -1.51 3.31
N GLY A 208 -18.20 -0.45 3.21
CA GLY A 208 -19.42 -0.27 3.99
C GLY A 208 -19.42 0.98 4.86
N PRO A 209 -20.60 1.43 5.32
CA PRO A 209 -20.76 2.69 6.05
C PRO A 209 -20.05 2.71 7.40
N GLU A 210 -19.76 1.56 8.00
CA GLU A 210 -18.98 1.45 9.23
C GLU A 210 -17.51 1.90 9.04
N TYR A 211 -17.03 1.95 7.79
CA TYR A 211 -15.68 2.41 7.43
C TYR A 211 -15.64 3.85 6.94
N ASP A 212 -16.77 4.57 6.83
CA ASP A 212 -16.82 5.95 6.33
C ASP A 212 -15.96 6.91 7.17
N VAL A 213 -15.92 6.71 8.49
CA VAL A 213 -15.07 7.52 9.38
C VAL A 213 -13.59 7.30 9.05
N HIS A 214 -13.18 6.04 8.83
CA HIS A 214 -11.81 5.73 8.45
C HIS A 214 -11.44 6.32 7.08
N CYS A 215 -12.29 6.13 6.08
CA CYS A 215 -12.11 6.69 4.73
C CYS A 215 -12.00 8.22 4.78
N THR A 216 -12.84 8.88 5.59
CA THR A 216 -12.83 10.34 5.78
C THR A 216 -11.52 10.82 6.40
N LEU A 217 -11.04 10.17 7.46
CA LEU A 217 -9.77 10.53 8.11
C LEU A 217 -8.59 10.38 7.16
N GLU A 218 -8.54 9.31 6.39
CA GLU A 218 -7.48 9.10 5.40
C GLU A 218 -7.56 10.11 4.24
N ALA A 219 -8.77 10.44 3.76
CA ALA A 219 -8.95 11.49 2.75
C ALA A 219 -8.43 12.84 3.24
N LEU A 220 -8.79 13.25 4.45
CA LEU A 220 -8.30 14.49 5.06
C LEU A 220 -6.77 14.48 5.22
N ARG A 221 -6.20 13.36 5.65
CA ARG A 221 -4.76 13.18 5.80
C ARG A 221 -4.04 13.41 4.46
N VAL A 222 -4.43 12.70 3.41
CA VAL A 222 -3.75 12.81 2.10
C VAL A 222 -3.93 14.18 1.45
N LEU A 223 -5.12 14.78 1.55
CA LEU A 223 -5.38 16.11 1.04
C LEU A 223 -4.55 17.18 1.79
N SER A 224 -4.35 17.04 3.09
CA SER A 224 -3.47 17.94 3.84
C SER A 224 -2.02 17.88 3.35
N LEU A 225 -1.53 16.69 2.98
CA LEU A 225 -0.18 16.51 2.46
C LEU A 225 -0.01 17.10 1.05
N THR A 226 -1.06 17.13 0.24
CA THR A 226 -1.02 17.70 -1.11
C THR A 226 -1.20 19.23 -1.12
N SER A 227 -1.89 19.80 -0.13
CA SER A 227 -2.17 21.25 -0.02
C SER A 227 -0.99 22.06 0.51
N THR A 228 -0.12 21.49 1.34
CA THR A 228 1.00 22.19 1.99
C THR A 228 2.10 22.64 1.02
N THR A 229 2.14 22.13 -0.20
CA THR A 229 3.10 22.57 -1.23
C THR A 229 2.70 23.86 -1.94
N SER A 230 1.47 24.38 -1.74
CA SER A 230 0.95 25.56 -2.43
C SER A 230 1.11 26.90 -1.69
N THR A 231 1.53 26.94 -0.41
CA THR A 231 1.39 28.15 0.42
C THR A 231 2.66 28.71 1.04
N TRP A 232 3.82 28.16 0.79
CA TRP A 232 5.05 28.80 1.28
C TRP A 232 5.66 29.72 0.22
N LYS A 233 5.07 30.90 0.00
CA LYS A 233 5.78 32.06 -0.55
C LYS A 233 6.57 32.67 0.60
N GLY A 234 7.88 32.42 0.61
CA GLY A 234 8.79 33.09 1.52
C GLY A 234 8.60 34.60 1.50
N PRO A 235 9.02 35.32 2.56
CA PRO A 235 8.88 36.74 2.65
C PRO A 235 9.60 37.41 1.47
N LEU A 236 8.90 38.27 0.76
CA LEU A 236 9.49 39.22 -0.18
C LEU A 236 10.37 40.17 0.63
N ASN A 237 11.69 40.03 0.51
CA ASN A 237 12.64 41.09 0.87
C ASN A 237 12.73 42.09 -0.26
#